data_767b6f8ea230731a7608f1f9d835dc53
#
_entry.id   767b6f8ea230731a7608f1f9d835dc53
#
_cell.length_a   1.000
_cell.length_b   1.000
_cell.length_c   1.000
_cell.angle_alpha   90.00
_cell.angle_beta   90.00
_cell.angle_gamma   90.00
#
_symmetry.space_group_name_H-M   'P 1'
#
loop_
_entity.id
_entity.type
_entity.pdbx_description
1 polymer ?
#
loop_
_entity_poly.entity_id
_entity_poly.type
_entity_poly.pdbx_seq_one_letter_code
_entity_poly.pdbx_strand_id
1 'polypeptide(L)'
;FAVSQGFSPHMKIAFGAALPVGVGGTHEMVDLQLLRYVRPEEALLALQKESVPDLMVKECVYIEPKAPAASAAFPLSTYRALLSAAPAQLPVPEQVHIIRKKKEKVLDVADFLVGEMLLEGASLTFTLEQKPTGSLRPDKLLAACLDQVNAPDDQEQEDPLRYLVDNAWTQSIEPTADDQPLCLLSMTRIDQRAR
;
A
#
# COMPACT_ATOMS: atom_id res chain seq x y z
N PHE A 1 -19.70 -22.59 7.83
CA PHE A 1 -18.24 -22.48 7.85
C PHE A 1 -17.62 -23.61 8.65
N ALA A 2 -16.45 -24.08 8.22
CA ALA A 2 -15.63 -24.98 9.02
C ALA A 2 -14.99 -24.19 10.18
N VAL A 3 -14.79 -24.86 11.31
CA VAL A 3 -14.12 -24.29 12.48
C VAL A 3 -12.85 -25.04 12.79
N SER A 4 -11.88 -24.35 13.38
CA SER A 4 -10.67 -24.99 13.87
C SER A 4 -10.98 -25.89 15.07
N GLN A 5 -10.18 -26.95 15.26
CA GLN A 5 -10.24 -27.79 16.47
C GLN A 5 -9.27 -27.17 17.49
N GLY A 6 -9.71 -27.07 18.74
CA GLY A 6 -8.90 -26.54 19.83
C GLY A 6 -9.73 -25.92 20.94
N PHE A 7 -9.07 -25.38 21.95
CA PHE A 7 -9.71 -24.79 23.12
C PHE A 7 -10.58 -23.55 22.78
N SER A 8 -10.21 -22.81 21.73
CA SER A 8 -10.98 -21.68 21.18
C SER A 8 -11.24 -21.91 19.70
N PRO A 9 -12.37 -22.50 19.30
CA PRO A 9 -12.68 -22.74 17.90
C PRO A 9 -12.91 -21.41 17.15
N HIS A 10 -12.25 -21.25 16.00
CA HIS A 10 -12.43 -20.12 15.10
C HIS A 10 -12.90 -20.58 13.72
N MET A 11 -13.69 -19.78 13.04
CA MET A 11 -14.01 -20.00 11.63
C MET A 11 -12.72 -20.08 10.80
N LYS A 12 -12.64 -21.05 9.91
CA LYS A 12 -11.51 -21.19 9.00
C LYS A 12 -11.66 -20.21 7.84
N ILE A 13 -11.13 -19.03 8.07
CA ILE A 13 -11.08 -17.91 7.11
C ILE A 13 -9.62 -17.50 7.00
N ALA A 14 -9.12 -17.34 5.76
CA ALA A 14 -7.80 -16.79 5.50
C ALA A 14 -7.95 -15.57 4.56
N PHE A 15 -7.27 -14.51 4.90
CA PHE A 15 -7.26 -13.29 4.09
C PHE A 15 -6.06 -13.30 3.14
N GLY A 16 -6.18 -12.57 2.03
CA GLY A 16 -5.07 -12.25 1.15
C GLY A 16 -3.95 -11.46 1.86
N ALA A 17 -3.11 -10.80 1.09
CA ALA A 17 -2.06 -9.94 1.63
C ALA A 17 -2.66 -8.84 2.52
N ALA A 18 -2.08 -8.63 3.71
CA ALA A 18 -2.58 -7.61 4.64
C ALA A 18 -2.59 -6.22 4.00
N LEU A 19 -3.70 -5.50 4.15
CA LEU A 19 -3.84 -4.11 3.70
C LEU A 19 -3.41 -3.17 4.83
N PRO A 20 -2.49 -2.23 4.58
CA PRO A 20 -2.11 -1.25 5.59
C PRO A 20 -3.28 -0.35 5.99
N VAL A 21 -3.30 0.11 7.24
CA VAL A 21 -4.30 1.09 7.70
C VAL A 21 -4.18 2.37 6.87
N GLY A 22 -5.32 2.90 6.42
CA GLY A 22 -5.40 4.08 5.56
C GLY A 22 -5.30 3.79 4.06
N VAL A 23 -5.09 2.53 3.66
CA VAL A 23 -5.09 2.11 2.26
C VAL A 23 -6.43 1.46 1.94
N GLY A 24 -7.10 1.94 0.88
CA GLY A 24 -8.31 1.32 0.35
C GLY A 24 -8.01 0.02 -0.41
N GLY A 25 -9.03 -0.81 -0.64
CA GLY A 25 -8.91 -2.02 -1.44
C GLY A 25 -10.14 -2.22 -2.32
N THR A 26 -9.94 -2.56 -3.60
CA THR A 26 -11.02 -2.90 -4.54
C THR A 26 -10.97 -4.34 -5.00
N HIS A 27 -9.89 -5.05 -4.69
CA HIS A 27 -9.63 -6.45 -5.07
C HIS A 27 -9.09 -7.25 -3.89
N GLU A 28 -9.84 -7.29 -2.78
CA GLU A 28 -9.44 -8.04 -1.61
C GLU A 28 -9.87 -9.50 -1.72
N MET A 29 -8.95 -10.40 -1.38
CA MET A 29 -9.15 -11.85 -1.46
C MET A 29 -9.40 -12.43 -0.07
N VAL A 30 -10.33 -13.40 0.01
CA VAL A 30 -10.59 -14.15 1.23
C VAL A 30 -10.91 -15.61 0.90
N ASP A 31 -10.24 -16.52 1.56
CA ASP A 31 -10.53 -17.96 1.49
C ASP A 31 -11.47 -18.35 2.62
N LEU A 32 -12.53 -19.06 2.27
CA LEU A 32 -13.51 -19.57 3.20
C LEU A 32 -13.54 -21.09 3.13
N GLN A 33 -13.32 -21.78 4.25
CA GLN A 33 -13.49 -23.23 4.30
C GLN A 33 -14.91 -23.57 4.78
N LEU A 34 -15.65 -24.31 3.96
CA LEU A 34 -17.01 -24.74 4.26
C LEU A 34 -17.01 -26.19 4.80
N LEU A 35 -18.02 -26.55 5.57
CA LEU A 35 -18.22 -27.93 6.08
C LEU A 35 -18.67 -28.91 4.98
N ARG A 36 -19.32 -28.38 3.96
CA ARG A 36 -19.82 -29.15 2.81
C ARG A 36 -19.58 -28.36 1.54
N TYR A 37 -19.56 -29.02 0.42
CA TYR A 37 -19.52 -28.35 -0.87
C TYR A 37 -20.79 -27.51 -1.06
N VAL A 38 -20.59 -26.27 -1.51
CA VAL A 38 -21.61 -25.33 -1.95
C VAL A 38 -21.13 -24.78 -3.30
N ARG A 39 -22.02 -24.76 -4.27
CA ARG A 39 -21.68 -24.19 -5.59
C ARG A 39 -21.25 -22.72 -5.46
N PRO A 40 -20.25 -22.28 -6.22
CA PRO A 40 -19.76 -20.90 -6.15
C PRO A 40 -20.86 -19.84 -6.31
N GLU A 41 -21.82 -20.09 -7.19
CA GLU A 41 -22.94 -19.17 -7.46
C GLU A 41 -23.88 -19.06 -6.24
N GLU A 42 -24.15 -20.17 -5.57
CA GLU A 42 -24.97 -20.21 -4.35
C GLU A 42 -24.23 -19.52 -3.19
N ALA A 43 -22.94 -19.76 -3.08
CA ALA A 43 -22.09 -19.10 -2.07
C ALA A 43 -22.02 -17.59 -2.30
N LEU A 44 -21.85 -17.17 -3.54
CA LEU A 44 -21.83 -15.76 -3.93
C LEU A 44 -23.14 -15.05 -3.53
N LEU A 45 -24.29 -15.60 -3.92
CA LEU A 45 -25.58 -15.03 -3.57
C LEU A 45 -25.82 -14.95 -2.06
N ALA A 46 -25.44 -16.00 -1.32
CA ALA A 46 -25.58 -16.02 0.11
C ALA A 46 -24.67 -14.99 0.80
N LEU A 47 -23.45 -14.83 0.33
CA LEU A 47 -22.51 -13.83 0.85
C LEU A 47 -22.96 -12.41 0.51
N GLN A 48 -23.41 -12.17 -0.72
CA GLN A 48 -23.91 -10.86 -1.14
C GLN A 48 -25.13 -10.40 -0.34
N LYS A 49 -26.02 -11.32 0.00
CA LYS A 49 -27.20 -11.03 0.81
C LYS A 49 -26.83 -10.50 2.21
N GLU A 50 -25.76 -11.00 2.79
CA GLU A 50 -25.30 -10.63 4.14
C GLU A 50 -24.18 -9.56 4.13
N SER A 51 -23.73 -9.13 2.94
CA SER A 51 -22.70 -8.11 2.78
C SER A 51 -23.30 -6.71 2.86
N VAL A 52 -22.49 -5.77 3.38
CA VAL A 52 -22.82 -4.34 3.32
C VAL A 52 -22.33 -3.75 1.98
N PRO A 53 -22.91 -2.65 1.50
CA PRO A 53 -22.59 -2.09 0.17
C PRO A 53 -21.09 -1.87 -0.07
N ASP A 54 -20.35 -1.38 0.94
CA ASP A 54 -18.93 -1.06 0.84
C ASP A 54 -18.02 -2.30 0.93
N LEU A 55 -18.57 -3.46 1.30
CA LEU A 55 -17.85 -4.75 1.41
C LEU A 55 -18.55 -5.84 0.61
N MET A 56 -19.07 -5.49 -0.56
CA MET A 56 -19.82 -6.41 -1.42
C MET A 56 -18.89 -7.45 -2.05
N VAL A 57 -19.22 -8.73 -1.89
CA VAL A 57 -18.53 -9.83 -2.57
C VAL A 57 -18.82 -9.76 -4.05
N LYS A 58 -17.78 -9.71 -4.88
CA LYS A 58 -17.87 -9.56 -6.34
C LYS A 58 -17.88 -10.90 -7.05
N GLU A 59 -17.07 -11.82 -6.57
CA GLU A 59 -16.85 -13.12 -7.19
C GLU A 59 -16.62 -14.20 -6.14
N CYS A 60 -17.01 -15.42 -6.45
CA CYS A 60 -16.75 -16.59 -5.65
C CYS A 60 -16.34 -17.73 -6.57
N VAL A 61 -15.20 -18.37 -6.29
CA VAL A 61 -14.70 -19.50 -7.05
C VAL A 61 -14.38 -20.65 -6.13
N TYR A 62 -14.49 -21.88 -6.64
CA TYR A 62 -14.02 -23.04 -5.91
C TYR A 62 -12.51 -23.17 -6.08
N ILE A 63 -11.83 -23.42 -4.96
CA ILE A 63 -10.40 -23.74 -4.94
C ILE A 63 -10.19 -25.11 -4.31
N GLU A 64 -9.18 -25.82 -4.76
CA GLU A 64 -8.84 -27.14 -4.24
C GLU A 64 -8.44 -27.04 -2.75
N PRO A 65 -8.78 -28.05 -1.91
CA PRO A 65 -8.46 -28.03 -0.48
C PRO A 65 -6.97 -27.92 -0.13
N LYS A 66 -6.09 -28.26 -1.08
CA LYS A 66 -4.63 -28.16 -0.94
C LYS A 66 -4.04 -26.95 -1.67
N ALA A 67 -4.87 -26.09 -2.25
CA ALA A 67 -4.40 -24.86 -2.88
C ALA A 67 -3.68 -23.98 -1.84
N PRO A 68 -2.65 -23.23 -2.26
CA PRO A 68 -2.02 -22.25 -1.39
C PRO A 68 -3.05 -21.20 -0.95
N ALA A 69 -2.90 -20.67 0.27
CA ALA A 69 -3.75 -19.58 0.73
C ALA A 69 -3.65 -18.35 -0.18
N ALA A 70 -4.71 -17.55 -0.25
CA ALA A 70 -4.80 -16.38 -1.13
C ALA A 70 -3.56 -15.47 -1.04
N SER A 71 -3.02 -15.24 0.17
CA SER A 71 -1.82 -14.42 0.37
C SER A 71 -0.55 -14.98 -0.30
N ALA A 72 -0.50 -16.31 -0.52
CA ALA A 72 0.63 -16.97 -1.20
C ALA A 72 0.35 -17.18 -2.69
N ALA A 73 -0.92 -17.39 -3.05
CA ALA A 73 -1.35 -17.58 -4.44
C ALA A 73 -1.27 -16.29 -5.25
N PHE A 74 -1.53 -15.14 -4.62
CA PHE A 74 -1.57 -13.82 -5.24
C PHE A 74 -0.55 -12.86 -4.59
N PRO A 75 0.76 -13.09 -4.80
CA PRO A 75 1.81 -12.33 -4.14
C PRO A 75 2.00 -10.92 -4.74
N LEU A 76 1.49 -10.65 -5.93
CA LEU A 76 1.62 -9.36 -6.59
C LEU A 76 0.42 -8.48 -6.24
N SER A 77 0.71 -7.29 -5.71
CA SER A 77 -0.31 -6.28 -5.37
C SER A 77 -0.02 -4.99 -6.10
N THR A 78 -0.98 -4.50 -6.89
CA THR A 78 -0.90 -3.23 -7.60
C THR A 78 -1.64 -2.15 -6.83
N TYR A 79 -0.98 -1.02 -6.63
CA TYR A 79 -1.50 0.13 -5.90
C TYR A 79 -1.61 1.33 -6.82
N ARG A 80 -2.64 2.13 -6.59
CA ARG A 80 -2.79 3.48 -7.15
C ARG A 80 -2.79 4.48 -6.00
N ALA A 81 -1.92 5.47 -6.09
CA ALA A 81 -1.82 6.57 -5.14
C ALA A 81 -2.16 7.88 -5.84
N LEU A 82 -2.81 8.79 -5.12
CA LEU A 82 -3.07 10.16 -5.56
C LEU A 82 -2.23 11.10 -4.71
N LEU A 83 -1.43 11.93 -5.36
CA LEU A 83 -0.59 12.94 -4.74
C LEU A 83 -1.29 14.31 -4.72
N SER A 84 -0.85 15.23 -3.87
CA SER A 84 -1.40 16.59 -3.77
C SER A 84 -1.12 17.45 -4.98
N ALA A 85 -0.07 17.13 -5.75
CA ALA A 85 0.31 17.81 -6.99
C ALA A 85 0.92 16.81 -7.96
N ALA A 86 1.14 17.25 -9.21
CA ALA A 86 1.82 16.46 -10.24
C ALA A 86 3.32 16.79 -10.24
N PRO A 87 4.18 15.97 -9.61
CA PRO A 87 5.61 16.23 -9.63
C PRO A 87 6.19 15.95 -11.03
N ALA A 88 7.23 16.65 -11.41
CA ALA A 88 7.93 16.39 -12.68
C ALA A 88 8.54 14.98 -12.72
N GLN A 89 9.02 14.51 -11.57
CA GLN A 89 9.55 13.16 -11.36
C GLN A 89 9.35 12.75 -9.90
N LEU A 90 9.31 11.45 -9.66
CA LEU A 90 9.28 10.88 -8.32
C LEU A 90 10.46 9.90 -8.20
N PRO A 91 11.52 10.28 -7.47
CA PRO A 91 12.67 9.40 -7.28
C PRO A 91 12.26 8.18 -6.46
N VAL A 92 12.78 7.02 -6.84
CA VAL A 92 12.57 5.76 -6.12
C VAL A 92 13.85 5.45 -5.35
N PRO A 93 13.81 5.38 -4.02
CA PRO A 93 15.00 5.07 -3.24
C PRO A 93 15.47 3.64 -3.49
N GLU A 94 16.76 3.40 -3.42
CA GLU A 94 17.31 2.04 -3.49
C GLU A 94 16.89 1.20 -2.27
N GLN A 95 16.80 1.85 -1.10
CA GLN A 95 16.52 1.20 0.18
C GLN A 95 15.48 1.96 0.98
N VAL A 96 14.67 1.21 1.74
CA VAL A 96 13.72 1.76 2.71
C VAL A 96 14.06 1.26 4.10
N HIS A 97 14.24 2.21 5.03
CA HIS A 97 14.51 1.95 6.43
C HIS A 97 13.21 1.83 7.22
N ILE A 98 13.03 0.72 7.92
CA ILE A 98 11.84 0.44 8.72
C ILE A 98 12.24 0.17 10.16
N ILE A 99 11.68 0.91 11.10
CA ILE A 99 11.84 0.64 12.52
C ILE A 99 10.69 -0.24 13.00
N ARG A 100 10.99 -1.46 13.45
CA ARG A 100 10.00 -2.37 14.04
C ARG A 100 10.49 -2.92 15.38
N LYS A 101 9.70 -2.75 16.44
CA LYS A 101 10.05 -3.21 17.80
C LYS A 101 11.46 -2.75 18.24
N LYS A 102 11.81 -1.48 17.98
CA LYS A 102 13.13 -0.87 18.28
C LYS A 102 14.30 -1.51 17.50
N LYS A 103 14.04 -2.29 16.46
CA LYS A 103 15.04 -2.82 15.54
C LYS A 103 14.86 -2.15 14.19
N GLU A 104 15.95 -1.66 13.65
CA GLU A 104 15.99 -1.18 12.28
C GLU A 104 16.11 -2.36 11.33
N LYS A 105 15.34 -2.31 10.25
CA LYS A 105 15.40 -3.24 9.12
C LYS A 105 15.51 -2.41 7.84
N VAL A 106 16.53 -2.65 7.06
CA VAL A 106 16.70 -2.08 5.73
C VAL A 106 16.15 -3.06 4.70
N LEU A 107 15.38 -2.57 3.76
CA LEU A 107 14.81 -3.36 2.67
C LEU A 107 15.26 -2.75 1.34
N ASP A 108 15.85 -3.56 0.47
CA ASP A 108 16.16 -3.17 -0.90
C ASP A 108 14.86 -3.10 -1.71
N VAL A 109 14.57 -1.95 -2.30
CA VAL A 109 13.31 -1.72 -3.03
C VAL A 109 13.21 -2.63 -4.25
N ALA A 110 14.33 -2.86 -4.94
CA ALA A 110 14.42 -3.76 -6.09
C ALA A 110 13.99 -5.21 -5.78
N ASP A 111 14.05 -5.62 -4.52
CA ASP A 111 13.57 -6.94 -4.11
C ASP A 111 12.05 -7.10 -4.14
N PHE A 112 11.32 -5.99 -4.07
CA PHE A 112 9.87 -6.00 -3.88
C PHE A 112 9.11 -5.24 -4.96
N LEU A 113 9.70 -4.20 -5.57
CA LEU A 113 9.08 -3.42 -6.64
C LEU A 113 9.14 -4.24 -7.95
N VAL A 114 7.99 -4.42 -8.59
CA VAL A 114 7.87 -5.16 -9.85
C VAL A 114 7.63 -4.18 -10.99
N GLY A 115 8.61 -4.07 -11.87
CA GLY A 115 8.59 -3.08 -12.94
C GLY A 115 8.86 -1.67 -12.45
N GLU A 116 8.36 -0.70 -13.20
CA GLU A 116 8.53 0.72 -12.92
C GLU A 116 7.31 1.29 -12.19
N MET A 117 7.51 2.38 -11.47
CA MET A 117 6.44 3.21 -10.94
C MET A 117 5.96 4.16 -12.04
N LEU A 118 4.68 4.06 -12.41
CA LEU A 118 4.09 4.86 -13.48
C LEU A 118 3.43 6.11 -12.90
N LEU A 119 3.97 7.27 -13.24
CA LEU A 119 3.47 8.57 -12.83
C LEU A 119 2.68 9.22 -13.98
N GLU A 120 1.40 9.46 -13.77
CA GLU A 120 0.49 10.12 -14.73
C GLU A 120 -0.16 11.33 -14.05
N GLY A 121 0.41 12.51 -14.24
CA GLY A 121 0.01 13.69 -13.49
C GLY A 121 0.23 13.52 -12.00
N ALA A 122 -0.81 13.66 -11.20
CA ALA A 122 -0.76 13.42 -9.75
C ALA A 122 -1.06 11.95 -9.36
N SER A 123 -1.33 11.07 -10.33
CA SER A 123 -1.64 9.65 -10.09
C SER A 123 -0.40 8.79 -10.27
N LEU A 124 -0.11 7.96 -9.28
CA LEU A 124 1.01 7.03 -9.28
C LEU A 124 0.50 5.59 -9.22
N THR A 125 0.96 4.74 -10.12
CA THR A 125 0.63 3.30 -10.12
C THR A 125 1.90 2.48 -10.00
N PHE A 126 1.92 1.49 -9.09
CA PHE A 126 3.06 0.60 -8.89
C PHE A 126 2.64 -0.76 -8.36
N THR A 127 3.48 -1.77 -8.57
CA THR A 127 3.23 -3.14 -8.13
C THR A 127 4.31 -3.59 -7.17
N LEU A 128 3.89 -4.14 -6.03
CA LEU A 128 4.78 -4.76 -5.04
C LEU A 128 4.56 -6.26 -4.96
N GLU A 129 5.65 -6.99 -4.78
CA GLU A 129 5.63 -8.42 -4.53
C GLU A 129 5.78 -8.72 -3.04
N GLN A 130 4.90 -9.56 -2.51
CA GLN A 130 5.06 -10.17 -1.20
C GLN A 130 5.89 -11.44 -1.34
N LYS A 131 6.98 -11.54 -0.57
CA LYS A 131 7.87 -12.72 -0.54
C LYS A 131 7.72 -13.45 0.80
N PRO A 132 8.03 -14.75 0.87
CA PRO A 132 8.06 -15.48 2.15
C PRO A 132 9.02 -14.85 3.19
N THR A 133 10.07 -14.18 2.72
CA THR A 133 11.06 -13.48 3.55
C THR A 133 10.58 -12.15 4.09
N GLY A 134 9.44 -11.65 3.59
CA GLY A 134 8.85 -10.38 4.00
C GLY A 134 8.19 -9.61 2.86
N SER A 135 7.71 -8.42 3.18
CA SER A 135 7.07 -7.51 2.24
C SER A 135 7.50 -6.08 2.51
N LEU A 136 7.64 -5.31 1.45
CA LEU A 136 7.72 -3.86 1.53
C LEU A 136 6.30 -3.28 1.57
N ARG A 137 6.02 -2.47 2.57
CA ARG A 137 4.71 -1.82 2.69
C ARG A 137 4.62 -0.64 1.72
N PRO A 138 3.49 -0.47 1.00
CA PRO A 138 3.33 0.61 0.02
C PRO A 138 3.42 2.01 0.65
N ASP A 139 2.88 2.19 1.86
CA ASP A 139 2.97 3.45 2.60
C ASP A 139 4.42 3.82 2.97
N LYS A 140 5.27 2.84 3.26
CA LYS A 140 6.69 3.07 3.56
C LYS A 140 7.51 3.41 2.33
N LEU A 141 7.22 2.75 1.21
CA LEU A 141 7.85 3.10 -0.06
C LEU A 141 7.50 4.53 -0.47
N LEU A 142 6.21 4.88 -0.45
CA LEU A 142 5.77 6.23 -0.83
C LEU A 142 6.30 7.32 0.10
N ALA A 143 6.32 7.07 1.41
CA ALA A 143 6.91 8.02 2.35
C ALA A 143 8.37 8.30 1.99
N ALA A 144 9.17 7.25 1.72
CA ALA A 144 10.57 7.43 1.35
C ALA A 144 10.76 8.14 -0.01
N CYS A 145 9.87 7.92 -0.99
CA CYS A 145 9.87 8.68 -2.24
C CYS A 145 9.55 10.17 -2.02
N LEU A 146 8.54 10.46 -1.20
CA LEU A 146 8.12 11.82 -0.89
C LEU A 146 9.15 12.56 -0.05
N ASP A 147 9.81 11.88 0.88
CA ASP A 147 10.90 12.45 1.68
C ASP A 147 12.05 12.93 0.78
N GLN A 148 12.36 12.21 -0.31
CA GLN A 148 13.39 12.64 -1.27
C GLN A 148 12.96 13.85 -2.11
N VAL A 149 11.68 13.95 -2.47
CA VAL A 149 11.15 15.13 -3.23
C VAL A 149 11.08 16.36 -2.35
N ASN A 150 10.69 16.18 -1.10
CA ASN A 150 10.50 17.27 -0.13
C ASN A 150 11.78 17.63 0.63
N ALA A 151 12.90 16.90 0.39
CA ALA A 151 14.17 17.27 0.97
C ALA A 151 14.58 18.65 0.46
N PRO A 152 15.04 19.55 1.32
CA PRO A 152 15.56 20.84 0.89
C PRO A 152 16.72 20.60 -0.08
N ASP A 153 16.73 21.39 -1.16
CA ASP A 153 17.80 21.29 -2.17
C ASP A 153 19.14 21.68 -1.49
N ASP A 154 20.01 20.73 -1.23
CA ASP A 154 21.33 20.93 -0.59
C ASP A 154 22.27 21.85 -1.42
N GLN A 155 21.79 22.40 -2.55
CA GLN A 155 22.53 23.34 -3.38
C GLN A 155 22.34 24.81 -2.99
N GLU A 156 21.45 25.16 -2.08
CA GLU A 156 21.53 26.45 -1.42
C GLU A 156 22.69 26.42 -0.41
N GLN A 157 23.89 26.57 -0.92
CA GLN A 157 25.04 26.93 -0.11
C GLN A 157 24.60 28.02 0.87
N GLU A 158 24.75 27.77 2.15
CA GLU A 158 24.55 28.76 3.21
C GLU A 158 25.35 30.03 2.83
N ASP A 159 24.65 31.02 2.31
CA ASP A 159 25.20 32.38 2.23
C ASP A 159 25.26 32.90 3.67
N PRO A 160 26.48 33.06 4.24
CA PRO A 160 26.64 33.53 5.63
C PRO A 160 26.01 34.88 5.89
N LEU A 161 25.64 35.61 4.81
CA LEU A 161 24.99 36.93 4.90
C LEU A 161 23.47 36.87 5.02
N ARG A 162 22.86 35.71 4.77
CA ARG A 162 21.39 35.51 4.92
C ARG A 162 20.93 35.73 6.38
N TYR A 163 21.75 35.36 7.36
CA TYR A 163 21.48 35.61 8.80
C TYR A 163 21.45 37.09 9.21
N LEU A 164 22.02 37.96 8.41
CA LEU A 164 22.02 39.40 8.71
C LEU A 164 20.84 40.15 8.10
N VAL A 165 20.13 39.56 7.14
CA VAL A 165 18.96 40.16 6.48
C VAL A 165 17.66 39.81 7.17
N ASP A 166 17.56 38.66 7.84
CA ASP A 166 16.33 38.16 8.43
C ASP A 166 15.92 38.83 9.76
N ASN A 167 16.73 39.75 10.30
CA ASN A 167 16.39 40.50 11.52
C ASN A 167 15.74 41.87 11.29
N ALA A 168 15.43 42.23 10.06
CA ALA A 168 14.74 43.47 9.74
C ALA A 168 13.48 43.17 8.89
N TRP A 169 12.31 43.13 9.58
CA TRP A 169 10.99 43.14 8.97
C TRP A 169 10.55 41.78 8.40
N THR A 170 10.18 40.84 9.25
CA THR A 170 9.31 39.71 8.89
C THR A 170 7.91 40.22 8.52
N GLN A 171 7.70 40.57 7.27
CA GLN A 171 6.39 40.42 6.67
C GLN A 171 6.19 38.91 6.51
N SER A 172 5.12 38.38 7.12
CA SER A 172 4.65 37.02 6.91
C SER A 172 4.38 36.85 5.41
N ILE A 173 5.35 36.26 4.68
CA ILE A 173 5.12 35.79 3.32
C ILE A 173 4.23 34.57 3.51
N GLU A 174 2.95 34.67 3.17
CA GLU A 174 2.10 33.48 3.06
C GLU A 174 2.74 32.56 2.03
N PRO A 175 2.95 31.26 2.36
CA PRO A 175 3.53 30.32 1.41
C PRO A 175 2.67 30.30 0.13
N THR A 176 3.29 30.51 -1.01
CA THR A 176 2.62 30.35 -2.29
C THR A 176 2.21 28.90 -2.49
N ALA A 177 1.21 28.62 -3.33
CA ALA A 177 0.72 27.28 -3.57
C ALA A 177 1.83 26.30 -4.07
N ASP A 178 2.94 26.82 -4.57
CA ASP A 178 4.10 26.07 -5.05
C ASP A 178 5.07 25.65 -3.92
N ASP A 179 4.95 26.24 -2.72
CA ASP A 179 5.83 25.96 -1.57
C ASP A 179 5.28 24.84 -0.64
N GLN A 180 4.13 24.28 -0.97
CA GLN A 180 3.59 23.20 -0.13
C GLN A 180 4.26 21.86 -0.45
N PRO A 181 4.67 21.11 0.60
CA PRO A 181 5.31 19.81 0.38
C PRO A 181 4.37 18.86 -0.36
N LEU A 182 4.94 18.09 -1.28
CA LEU A 182 4.21 17.03 -1.96
C LEU A 182 3.75 15.98 -0.94
N CYS A 183 2.47 15.67 -0.90
CA CYS A 183 1.92 14.71 0.04
C CYS A 183 1.00 13.69 -0.63
N LEU A 184 0.81 12.57 0.05
CA LEU A 184 -0.12 11.51 -0.34
C LEU A 184 -1.53 11.88 0.12
N LEU A 185 -2.48 11.99 -0.82
CA LEU A 185 -3.90 12.22 -0.52
C LEU A 185 -4.67 10.92 -0.29
N SER A 186 -4.43 9.91 -1.12
CA SER A 186 -5.08 8.61 -1.00
C SER A 186 -4.24 7.52 -1.64
N MET A 187 -4.47 6.28 -1.20
CA MET A 187 -3.88 5.08 -1.81
C MET A 187 -4.88 3.94 -1.79
N THR A 188 -4.95 3.20 -2.88
CA THR A 188 -5.85 2.06 -3.04
C THR A 188 -5.12 0.89 -3.68
N ARG A 189 -5.28 -0.32 -3.11
CA ARG A 189 -4.89 -1.55 -3.79
C ARG A 189 -5.95 -1.88 -4.83
N ILE A 190 -5.59 -1.82 -6.10
CA ILE A 190 -6.53 -1.98 -7.21
C ILE A 190 -6.49 -3.36 -7.85
N ASP A 191 -5.45 -4.16 -7.57
CA ASP A 191 -5.31 -5.52 -8.11
C ASP A 191 -4.47 -6.41 -7.20
N GLN A 192 -4.77 -7.71 -7.20
CA GLN A 192 -3.95 -8.77 -6.63
C GLN A 192 -3.90 -9.93 -7.63
N ARG A 193 -2.71 -10.39 -8.01
CA ARG A 193 -2.54 -11.44 -9.01
C ARG A 193 -1.41 -12.42 -8.69
N ALA A 194 -1.48 -13.59 -9.32
CA ALA A 194 -0.39 -14.55 -9.36
C ALA A 194 0.81 -14.00 -10.16
N ARG A 195 1.95 -14.66 -10.02
CA ARG A 195 3.14 -14.38 -10.82
C ARG A 195 2.93 -14.75 -12.28
#